data_9426e2d8716799c3aabcf24f4ce85ce3
#
_entry.id   9426e2d8716799c3aabcf24f4ce85ce3
#
_cell.length_a   1.000
_cell.length_b   1.000
_cell.length_c   1.000
_cell.angle_alpha   90.00
_cell.angle_beta   90.00
_cell.angle_gamma   90.00
#
_symmetry.space_group_name_H-M   'P 1'
#
loop_
_entity.id
_entity.type
_entity.pdbx_description
1 polymer ?
#
loop_
_entity_poly.entity_id
_entity_poly.type
_entity_poly.pdbx_seq_one_letter_code
_entity_poly.pdbx_strand_id
1 'polypeptide(L)'
;MLNNKLTEHHRQGVYKVGDLMFINKSDALIVASKTNQDVTWHFNDTVFSSIDWSIPIETSLPELYKRRAQQLRDKYDYLSLFFSGGVDSTNVLHSFIDNDIFLDEIVMYRPAKLVPKANTHDKTTSNIYSEIEFAAIPHLQKYLKNSKTKVRFIDIDDSTEQFFNNSNLLSQFYTVNKMTTLGIAKIAMCTTDSIWNNLYNSGKKVAHIQGVDKPIINFENGEYIFQFGDAAMSFNFVSSENTAENEMLLNHQYHEFFYWTPDLPELVIKQCQVVKLLCKNDIIFKFLFIDSYNSPQDRFMAIINYIYPSHVNEIRNLFTTVKPGEGLNAGQGKWFYDLLSSETVGKFSDLVKFSQNNIDDRFFRSNKNIYISDINGVATTEKNAGRLFKSKKYIL
;
A
#
# COMPACT_ATOMS: atom_id res chain seq x y z
N MET A 1 4.15 16.19 -23.41
CA MET A 1 5.52 15.78 -23.09
C MET A 1 5.61 15.63 -21.59
N LEU A 2 5.67 14.42 -21.08
CA LEU A 2 5.91 14.16 -19.65
C LEU A 2 7.38 14.50 -19.38
N ASN A 3 7.61 15.61 -18.71
CA ASN A 3 8.93 16.14 -18.41
C ASN A 3 9.73 15.20 -17.49
N ASN A 4 11.05 15.23 -17.59
CA ASN A 4 12.03 14.49 -16.77
C ASN A 4 11.86 14.62 -15.24
N LYS A 5 10.99 15.51 -14.75
CA LYS A 5 10.60 15.65 -13.34
C LYS A 5 9.77 14.46 -12.79
N LEU A 6 9.16 13.65 -13.64
CA LEU A 6 8.34 12.49 -13.24
C LEU A 6 9.17 11.23 -12.92
N THR A 7 10.49 11.24 -13.11
CA THR A 7 11.34 10.05 -12.98
C THR A 7 11.32 9.40 -11.59
N GLU A 8 11.29 10.16 -10.50
CA GLU A 8 11.26 9.58 -9.15
C GLU A 8 9.89 8.98 -8.80
N HIS A 9 8.81 9.54 -9.33
CA HIS A 9 7.46 8.97 -9.17
C HIS A 9 7.20 7.76 -10.07
N HIS A 10 7.93 7.62 -11.17
CA HIS A 10 7.93 6.39 -11.98
C HIS A 10 8.38 5.16 -11.19
N ARG A 11 9.09 5.33 -10.09
CA ARG A 11 9.55 4.24 -9.20
C ARG A 11 8.40 3.42 -8.62
N GLN A 12 7.20 3.99 -8.58
CA GLN A 12 5.99 3.29 -8.15
C GLN A 12 5.20 2.66 -9.30
N GLY A 13 5.73 2.72 -10.51
CA GLY A 13 5.12 2.14 -11.71
C GLY A 13 4.34 3.16 -12.54
N VAL A 14 4.10 2.80 -13.80
CA VAL A 14 3.34 3.60 -14.76
C VAL A 14 2.35 2.72 -15.52
N TYR A 15 1.21 3.30 -15.87
CA TYR A 15 0.24 2.70 -16.80
C TYR A 15 0.54 3.21 -18.21
N LYS A 16 0.44 2.33 -19.21
CA LYS A 16 0.56 2.70 -20.62
C LYS A 16 -0.71 2.38 -21.38
N VAL A 17 -1.08 3.32 -22.26
CA VAL A 17 -2.17 3.19 -23.21
C VAL A 17 -1.61 3.62 -24.55
N GLY A 18 -1.31 2.67 -25.44
CA GLY A 18 -0.49 2.96 -26.62
C GLY A 18 0.86 3.55 -26.22
N ASP A 19 1.19 4.73 -26.78
CA ASP A 19 2.44 5.46 -26.47
C ASP A 19 2.31 6.41 -25.26
N LEU A 20 1.13 6.57 -24.69
CA LEU A 20 0.88 7.46 -23.58
C LEU A 20 1.20 6.77 -22.25
N MET A 21 1.80 7.53 -21.33
CA MET A 21 2.13 7.08 -19.97
C MET A 21 1.35 7.87 -18.93
N PHE A 22 0.87 7.15 -17.91
CA PHE A 22 0.08 7.69 -16.82
C PHE A 22 0.59 7.16 -15.49
N ILE A 23 0.68 8.03 -14.49
CA ILE A 23 0.91 7.64 -13.11
C ILE A 23 -0.43 7.25 -12.47
N ASN A 24 -1.46 8.02 -12.77
CA ASN A 24 -2.79 7.79 -12.26
C ASN A 24 -3.51 6.71 -13.09
N LYS A 25 -3.98 5.67 -12.44
CA LYS A 25 -4.70 4.57 -13.07
C LYS A 25 -6.01 5.02 -13.72
N SER A 26 -6.74 5.91 -13.07
CA SER A 26 -8.03 6.38 -13.59
C SER A 26 -7.87 7.12 -14.91
N ASP A 27 -6.85 7.97 -15.01
CA ASP A 27 -6.55 8.69 -16.25
C ASP A 27 -6.24 7.71 -17.38
N ALA A 28 -5.43 6.67 -17.09
CA ALA A 28 -5.13 5.62 -18.06
C ALA A 28 -6.40 4.88 -18.50
N LEU A 29 -7.27 4.51 -17.54
CA LEU A 29 -8.50 3.78 -17.85
C LEU A 29 -9.50 4.63 -18.64
N ILE A 30 -9.62 5.92 -18.33
CA ILE A 30 -10.49 6.85 -19.09
C ILE A 30 -9.99 7.01 -20.52
N VAL A 31 -8.67 7.21 -20.71
CA VAL A 31 -8.10 7.32 -22.06
C VAL A 31 -8.26 6.01 -22.82
N ALA A 32 -7.97 4.88 -22.19
CA ALA A 32 -8.14 3.56 -22.81
C ALA A 32 -9.59 3.29 -23.22
N SER A 33 -10.55 3.70 -22.39
CA SER A 33 -11.98 3.58 -22.70
C SER A 33 -12.39 4.43 -23.91
N LYS A 34 -11.92 5.68 -23.96
CA LYS A 34 -12.21 6.61 -25.06
C LYS A 34 -11.56 6.20 -26.38
N THR A 35 -10.38 5.59 -26.32
CA THR A 35 -9.59 5.20 -27.51
C THR A 35 -9.76 3.73 -27.89
N ASN A 36 -10.53 2.97 -27.10
CA ASN A 36 -10.69 1.52 -27.22
C ASN A 36 -9.36 0.74 -27.23
N GLN A 37 -8.40 1.19 -26.45
CA GLN A 37 -7.09 0.55 -26.30
C GLN A 37 -6.98 -0.23 -25.00
N ASP A 38 -5.99 -1.12 -24.92
CA ASP A 38 -5.67 -1.83 -23.68
C ASP A 38 -4.75 -1.00 -22.78
N VAL A 39 -4.80 -1.32 -21.49
CA VAL A 39 -3.90 -0.76 -20.49
C VAL A 39 -2.90 -1.82 -20.05
N THR A 40 -1.62 -1.47 -20.05
CA THR A 40 -0.55 -2.27 -19.45
C THR A 40 0.05 -1.51 -18.28
N TRP A 41 0.58 -2.23 -17.30
CA TRP A 41 1.25 -1.64 -16.17
C TRP A 41 2.70 -2.08 -16.09
N HIS A 42 3.60 -1.12 -15.91
CA HIS A 42 5.05 -1.30 -15.90
C HIS A 42 5.60 -0.85 -14.55
N PHE A 43 6.36 -1.73 -13.90
CA PHE A 43 6.93 -1.46 -12.59
C PHE A 43 8.44 -1.54 -12.64
N ASN A 44 9.09 -0.40 -12.95
CA ASN A 44 10.55 -0.31 -13.03
C ASN A 44 11.18 -1.41 -13.92
N ASP A 45 10.51 -1.73 -15.01
CA ASP A 45 10.86 -2.86 -15.88
C ASP A 45 12.31 -2.81 -16.37
N THR A 46 12.86 -1.61 -16.58
CA THR A 46 14.26 -1.44 -16.99
C THR A 46 15.23 -2.01 -15.96
N VAL A 47 14.98 -1.74 -14.67
CA VAL A 47 15.84 -2.25 -13.59
C VAL A 47 15.62 -3.74 -13.38
N PHE A 48 14.37 -4.15 -13.17
CA PHE A 48 14.09 -5.55 -12.84
C PHE A 48 14.34 -6.51 -13.99
N SER A 49 14.36 -6.03 -15.25
CA SER A 49 14.68 -6.87 -16.41
C SER A 49 16.17 -6.97 -16.71
N SER A 50 16.97 -6.09 -16.16
CA SER A 50 18.42 -6.15 -16.34
C SER A 50 19.08 -7.22 -15.45
N ILE A 51 18.32 -7.82 -14.55
CA ILE A 51 18.80 -8.81 -13.58
C ILE A 51 18.26 -10.18 -13.98
N ASP A 52 19.09 -11.18 -13.94
CA ASP A 52 18.69 -12.59 -14.07
C ASP A 52 18.20 -13.10 -12.71
N TRP A 53 16.90 -13.29 -12.58
CA TRP A 53 16.25 -13.72 -11.34
C TRP A 53 16.52 -15.18 -10.99
N SER A 54 17.05 -15.98 -11.93
CA SER A 54 17.42 -17.36 -11.69
C SER A 54 18.75 -17.51 -10.94
N ILE A 55 19.60 -16.47 -10.98
CA ILE A 55 20.89 -16.47 -10.30
C ILE A 55 20.66 -16.25 -8.79
N PRO A 56 21.16 -17.17 -7.93
CA PRO A 56 20.98 -17.05 -6.49
C PRO A 56 21.59 -15.76 -5.93
N ILE A 57 20.82 -15.05 -5.13
CA ILE A 57 21.31 -13.92 -4.34
C ILE A 57 21.93 -14.48 -3.05
N GLU A 58 23.26 -14.34 -2.90
CA GLU A 58 23.98 -14.87 -1.75
C GLU A 58 23.75 -14.10 -0.46
N THR A 59 23.46 -12.79 -0.57
CA THR A 59 23.20 -11.95 0.58
C THR A 59 21.94 -12.40 1.34
N SER A 60 22.05 -12.48 2.65
CA SER A 60 20.93 -12.89 3.51
C SER A 60 19.80 -11.84 3.55
N LEU A 61 18.56 -12.27 3.81
CA LEU A 61 17.42 -11.34 3.96
C LEU A 61 17.64 -10.31 5.09
N PRO A 62 18.14 -10.67 6.30
CA PRO A 62 18.43 -9.66 7.33
C PRO A 62 19.41 -8.58 6.88
N GLU A 63 20.46 -8.97 6.13
CA GLU A 63 21.42 -8.00 5.61
C GLU A 63 20.79 -7.10 4.53
N LEU A 64 19.93 -7.65 3.66
CA LEU A 64 19.20 -6.86 2.66
C LEU A 64 18.21 -5.89 3.32
N TYR A 65 17.53 -6.31 4.38
CA TYR A 65 16.66 -5.41 5.15
C TYR A 65 17.44 -4.27 5.79
N LYS A 66 18.58 -4.56 6.39
CA LYS A 66 19.50 -3.55 6.93
C LYS A 66 19.95 -2.56 5.86
N ARG A 67 20.41 -3.06 4.70
CA ARG A 67 20.83 -2.22 3.58
C ARG A 67 19.70 -1.31 3.11
N ARG A 68 18.48 -1.82 3.02
CA ARG A 68 17.31 -1.01 2.63
C ARG A 68 17.02 0.08 3.64
N ALA A 69 17.04 -0.23 4.92
CA ALA A 69 16.84 0.78 5.97
C ALA A 69 17.91 1.88 5.91
N GLN A 70 19.18 1.49 5.71
CA GLN A 70 20.29 2.44 5.57
C GLN A 70 20.14 3.32 4.32
N GLN A 71 19.79 2.74 3.16
CA GLN A 71 19.53 3.52 1.94
C GLN A 71 18.44 4.58 2.13
N LEU A 72 17.35 4.22 2.84
CA LEU A 72 16.30 5.17 3.14
C LEU A 72 16.80 6.30 4.02
N ARG A 73 17.57 5.97 5.07
CA ARG A 73 18.14 6.97 5.98
C ARG A 73 19.10 7.92 5.28
N ASP A 74 19.93 7.40 4.37
CA ASP A 74 20.91 8.21 3.65
C ASP A 74 20.27 9.11 2.59
N LYS A 75 19.12 8.70 2.06
CA LYS A 75 18.44 9.39 0.96
C LYS A 75 17.52 10.52 1.41
N TYR A 76 16.90 10.39 2.59
CA TYR A 76 15.83 11.28 3.04
C TYR A 76 16.16 12.01 4.33
N ASP A 77 15.69 13.27 4.42
CA ASP A 77 15.87 14.11 5.61
C ASP A 77 14.99 13.68 6.77
N TYR A 78 13.82 13.11 6.46
CA TYR A 78 12.84 12.67 7.44
C TYR A 78 12.16 11.37 7.01
N LEU A 79 12.16 10.38 7.91
CA LEU A 79 11.57 9.07 7.69
C LEU A 79 10.34 8.88 8.56
N SER A 80 9.20 8.65 7.92
CA SER A 80 7.92 8.36 8.57
C SER A 80 7.46 6.95 8.20
N LEU A 81 7.40 6.05 9.17
CA LEU A 81 6.91 4.68 8.97
C LEU A 81 5.41 4.59 9.26
N PHE A 82 4.63 4.18 8.28
CA PHE A 82 3.23 3.77 8.50
C PHE A 82 3.20 2.40 9.15
N PHE A 83 2.83 2.39 10.43
CA PHE A 83 2.90 1.21 11.27
C PHE A 83 1.50 0.72 11.65
N SER A 84 1.12 -0.44 11.13
CA SER A 84 -0.16 -1.07 11.45
C SER A 84 -0.10 -2.05 12.62
N GLY A 85 1.10 -2.44 13.06
CA GLY A 85 1.30 -3.57 13.98
C GLY A 85 1.28 -4.94 13.29
N GLY A 86 1.02 -5.00 11.99
CA GLY A 86 1.13 -6.23 11.20
C GLY A 86 2.59 -6.64 10.95
N VAL A 87 2.82 -7.91 10.60
CA VAL A 87 4.17 -8.48 10.44
C VAL A 87 5.07 -7.73 9.44
N ASP A 88 4.50 -7.20 8.37
CA ASP A 88 5.27 -6.46 7.35
C ASP A 88 5.83 -5.16 7.89
N SER A 89 4.96 -4.33 8.46
CA SER A 89 5.39 -3.06 9.06
C SER A 89 6.31 -3.28 10.27
N THR A 90 6.14 -4.39 10.98
CA THR A 90 7.03 -4.76 12.09
C THR A 90 8.40 -5.16 11.59
N ASN A 91 8.51 -5.95 10.52
CA ASN A 91 9.82 -6.25 9.93
C ASN A 91 10.51 -4.98 9.42
N VAL A 92 9.77 -4.03 8.84
CA VAL A 92 10.33 -2.73 8.48
C VAL A 92 10.87 -2.01 9.71
N LEU A 93 10.09 -1.92 10.78
CA LEU A 93 10.53 -1.29 12.04
C LEU A 93 11.82 -1.93 12.58
N HIS A 94 11.86 -3.26 12.64
CA HIS A 94 13.03 -4.00 13.11
C HIS A 94 14.26 -3.83 12.20
N SER A 95 14.05 -3.63 10.90
CA SER A 95 15.14 -3.31 9.98
C SER A 95 15.89 -2.02 10.34
N PHE A 96 15.21 -1.09 11.02
CA PHE A 96 15.83 0.12 11.57
C PHE A 96 16.37 -0.10 12.99
N ILE A 97 15.53 -0.52 13.93
CA ILE A 97 15.91 -0.52 15.35
C ILE A 97 16.96 -1.58 15.68
N ASP A 98 16.92 -2.76 15.09
CA ASP A 98 17.90 -3.83 15.33
C ASP A 98 19.29 -3.53 14.73
N ASN A 99 19.38 -2.51 13.90
CA ASN A 99 20.61 -2.08 13.24
C ASN A 99 21.06 -0.67 13.66
N ASP A 100 20.46 -0.10 14.71
CA ASP A 100 20.75 1.24 15.22
C ASP A 100 20.57 2.35 14.14
N ILE A 101 19.68 2.14 13.17
CA ILE A 101 19.38 3.11 12.12
C ILE A 101 18.20 3.98 12.59
N PHE A 102 18.43 5.30 12.64
CA PHE A 102 17.43 6.22 13.16
C PHE A 102 16.21 6.37 12.26
N LEU A 103 15.04 6.24 12.85
CA LEU A 103 13.73 6.49 12.25
C LEU A 103 13.10 7.70 12.95
N ASP A 104 12.70 8.74 12.22
CA ASP A 104 12.23 10.00 12.82
C ASP A 104 10.87 9.82 13.48
N GLU A 105 9.94 9.13 12.81
CA GLU A 105 8.63 8.88 13.38
C GLU A 105 7.99 7.56 12.94
N ILE A 106 7.09 7.10 13.78
CA ILE A 106 6.16 6.01 13.51
C ILE A 106 4.75 6.58 13.57
N VAL A 107 3.98 6.34 12.52
CA VAL A 107 2.62 6.84 12.41
C VAL A 107 1.63 5.70 12.42
N MET A 108 0.71 5.78 13.35
CA MET A 108 -0.52 5.01 13.36
C MET A 108 -1.68 5.97 13.10
N TYR A 109 -2.64 5.57 12.30
CA TYR A 109 -3.79 6.42 11.98
C TYR A 109 -5.08 5.70 12.34
N ARG A 110 -6.05 6.46 12.83
CA ARG A 110 -7.33 5.94 13.27
C ARG A 110 -8.44 6.98 13.09
N PRO A 111 -9.67 6.54 12.82
CA PRO A 111 -10.83 7.42 12.90
C PRO A 111 -11.20 7.66 14.38
N ALA A 112 -10.84 8.81 14.93
CA ALA A 112 -11.01 9.11 16.35
C ALA A 112 -12.49 9.21 16.77
N LYS A 113 -13.36 9.68 15.90
CA LYS A 113 -14.83 9.76 16.16
C LYS A 113 -15.48 8.39 16.36
N LEU A 114 -14.83 7.32 15.88
CA LEU A 114 -15.32 5.93 16.10
C LEU A 114 -14.77 5.28 17.36
N VAL A 115 -13.67 5.77 17.93
CA VAL A 115 -13.05 5.18 19.13
C VAL A 115 -14.08 4.99 20.25
N PRO A 116 -14.94 5.97 20.59
CA PRO A 116 -15.95 5.80 21.64
C PRO A 116 -17.01 4.74 21.34
N LYS A 117 -17.20 4.39 20.06
CA LYS A 117 -18.21 3.42 19.61
C LYS A 117 -17.61 2.03 19.37
N ALA A 118 -16.28 1.93 19.33
CA ALA A 118 -15.59 0.68 19.10
C ALA A 118 -15.56 -0.18 20.37
N ASN A 119 -15.70 -1.48 20.21
CA ASN A 119 -15.43 -2.44 21.28
C ASN A 119 -13.91 -2.65 21.41
N THR A 120 -13.23 -1.73 22.08
CA THR A 120 -11.76 -1.69 22.18
C THR A 120 -11.18 -2.77 23.11
N HIS A 121 -12.02 -3.59 23.76
CA HIS A 121 -11.56 -4.68 24.64
C HIS A 121 -11.65 -6.05 23.97
N ASP A 122 -12.18 -6.12 22.77
CA ASP A 122 -12.36 -7.36 22.03
C ASP A 122 -11.22 -7.59 21.03
N LYS A 123 -10.54 -8.74 21.13
CA LYS A 123 -9.51 -9.18 20.17
C LYS A 123 -10.10 -9.77 18.88
N THR A 124 -11.40 -9.70 18.72
CA THR A 124 -12.10 -10.25 17.55
C THR A 124 -12.08 -9.28 16.37
N THR A 125 -12.58 -9.75 15.24
CA THR A 125 -12.75 -8.96 14.00
C THR A 125 -13.72 -7.78 14.13
N SER A 126 -14.52 -7.73 15.19
CA SER A 126 -15.43 -6.61 15.47
C SER A 126 -14.68 -5.34 15.97
N ASN A 127 -13.49 -5.52 16.55
CA ASN A 127 -12.67 -4.40 16.98
C ASN A 127 -11.74 -3.95 15.85
N ILE A 128 -12.09 -2.84 15.18
CA ILE A 128 -11.29 -2.23 14.10
C ILE A 128 -9.91 -1.75 14.56
N TYR A 129 -9.69 -1.59 15.86
CA TYR A 129 -8.43 -1.16 16.47
C TYR A 129 -7.61 -2.30 17.04
N SER A 130 -8.05 -3.54 16.92
CA SER A 130 -7.40 -4.70 17.57
C SER A 130 -5.93 -4.84 17.18
N GLU A 131 -5.55 -4.60 15.93
CA GLU A 131 -4.13 -4.58 15.51
C GLU A 131 -3.34 -3.48 16.23
N ILE A 132 -3.93 -2.29 16.36
CA ILE A 132 -3.26 -1.17 17.04
C ILE A 132 -3.14 -1.45 18.53
N GLU A 133 -4.23 -1.85 19.18
CA GLU A 133 -4.29 -2.01 20.64
C GLU A 133 -3.52 -3.23 21.14
N PHE A 134 -3.62 -4.36 20.46
CA PHE A 134 -3.06 -5.62 20.95
C PHE A 134 -1.74 -6.01 20.29
N ALA A 135 -1.34 -5.38 19.20
CA ALA A 135 -0.06 -5.62 18.58
C ALA A 135 0.82 -4.38 18.51
N ALA A 136 0.38 -3.31 17.85
CA ALA A 136 1.23 -2.15 17.61
C ALA A 136 1.67 -1.47 18.91
N ILE A 137 0.74 -1.10 19.77
CA ILE A 137 1.05 -0.39 21.03
C ILE A 137 1.95 -1.22 21.95
N PRO A 138 1.64 -2.49 22.29
CA PRO A 138 2.51 -3.29 23.13
C PRO A 138 3.90 -3.49 22.55
N HIS A 139 3.99 -3.66 21.22
CA HIS A 139 5.26 -3.80 20.53
C HIS A 139 6.13 -2.55 20.64
N LEU A 140 5.55 -1.38 20.36
CA LEU A 140 6.26 -0.10 20.45
C LEU A 140 6.68 0.20 21.90
N GLN A 141 5.85 -0.10 22.89
CA GLN A 141 6.19 0.03 24.30
C GLN A 141 7.39 -0.84 24.70
N LYS A 142 7.49 -2.06 24.14
CA LYS A 142 8.60 -2.98 24.40
C LYS A 142 9.92 -2.48 23.80
N TYR A 143 9.89 -2.06 22.53
CA TYR A 143 11.11 -1.84 21.74
C TYR A 143 11.55 -0.37 21.65
N LEU A 144 10.66 0.61 21.88
CA LEU A 144 10.97 2.03 21.73
C LEU A 144 11.05 2.80 23.06
N LYS A 145 11.05 2.13 24.19
CA LYS A 145 11.00 2.77 25.53
C LYS A 145 12.05 3.87 25.72
N ASN A 146 13.22 3.74 25.10
CA ASN A 146 14.34 4.68 25.23
C ASN A 146 14.72 5.32 23.86
N SER A 147 13.87 5.18 22.85
CA SER A 147 14.13 5.71 21.52
C SER A 147 13.77 7.19 21.42
N LYS A 148 14.50 7.91 20.56
CA LYS A 148 14.16 9.28 20.14
C LYS A 148 13.10 9.33 19.04
N THR A 149 12.71 8.18 18.50
CA THR A 149 11.69 8.05 17.45
C THR A 149 10.34 8.52 17.99
N LYS A 150 9.71 9.44 17.30
CA LYS A 150 8.37 9.93 17.66
C LYS A 150 7.32 8.91 17.31
N VAL A 151 6.33 8.71 18.18
CA VAL A 151 5.16 7.89 17.89
C VAL A 151 3.94 8.81 17.83
N ARG A 152 3.26 8.82 16.69
CA ARG A 152 2.07 9.65 16.47
C ARG A 152 0.85 8.81 16.13
N PHE A 153 -0.27 9.20 16.72
CA PHE A 153 -1.59 8.80 16.26
C PHE A 153 -2.19 9.97 15.48
N ILE A 154 -2.50 9.73 14.22
CA ILE A 154 -3.15 10.75 13.37
C ILE A 154 -4.63 10.41 13.28
N ASP A 155 -5.44 11.40 13.56
CA ASP A 155 -6.88 11.34 13.31
C ASP A 155 -7.13 11.53 11.81
N ILE A 156 -7.73 10.50 11.21
CA ILE A 156 -8.04 10.53 9.78
C ILE A 156 -9.40 11.14 9.46
N ASP A 157 -10.23 11.44 10.46
CA ASP A 157 -11.56 11.98 10.23
C ASP A 157 -11.47 13.40 9.68
N ASP A 158 -10.76 14.28 10.40
CA ASP A 158 -10.61 15.68 10.00
C ASP A 158 -9.78 15.80 8.71
N SER A 159 -8.72 15.01 8.59
CA SER A 159 -7.91 14.98 7.37
C SER A 159 -8.72 14.58 6.14
N THR A 160 -9.61 13.61 6.29
CA THR A 160 -10.45 13.13 5.20
C THR A 160 -11.49 14.16 4.81
N GLU A 161 -12.15 14.81 5.79
CA GLU A 161 -13.10 15.89 5.51
C GLU A 161 -12.43 17.09 4.84
N GLN A 162 -11.27 17.53 5.32
CA GLN A 162 -10.48 18.60 4.70
C GLN A 162 -10.12 18.27 3.26
N PHE A 163 -9.68 17.04 3.02
CA PHE A 163 -9.34 16.58 1.69
C PHE A 163 -10.53 16.66 0.73
N PHE A 164 -11.70 16.14 1.13
CA PHE A 164 -12.91 16.19 0.30
C PHE A 164 -13.51 17.59 0.16
N ASN A 165 -13.26 18.48 1.08
CA ASN A 165 -13.72 19.86 0.98
C ASN A 165 -12.83 20.72 0.08
N ASN A 166 -11.59 20.29 -0.18
CA ASN A 166 -10.71 20.93 -1.14
C ASN A 166 -11.03 20.47 -2.57
N SER A 167 -11.78 21.31 -3.32
CA SER A 167 -12.22 20.99 -4.68
C SER A 167 -11.08 20.70 -5.67
N ASN A 168 -9.90 21.29 -5.46
CA ASN A 168 -8.75 21.08 -6.32
C ASN A 168 -8.16 19.66 -6.15
N LEU A 169 -8.20 19.10 -4.94
CA LEU A 169 -7.75 17.74 -4.68
C LEU A 169 -8.72 16.70 -5.25
N LEU A 170 -10.02 17.00 -5.27
CA LEU A 170 -11.04 16.09 -5.81
C LEU A 170 -10.94 15.86 -7.30
N SER A 171 -10.64 16.90 -8.09
CA SER A 171 -10.47 16.78 -9.55
C SER A 171 -9.26 15.92 -9.94
N GLN A 172 -8.31 15.75 -9.04
CA GLN A 172 -7.07 15.03 -9.21
C GLN A 172 -7.18 13.57 -8.74
N PHE A 173 -8.26 13.23 -8.05
CA PHE A 173 -8.35 12.03 -7.25
C PHE A 173 -9.33 11.00 -7.80
N TYR A 174 -8.96 10.35 -8.86
CA TYR A 174 -9.65 9.18 -9.37
C TYR A 174 -8.83 7.94 -9.03
N THR A 175 -8.90 7.44 -7.82
CA THR A 175 -8.31 6.14 -7.52
C THR A 175 -9.34 5.05 -7.74
N VAL A 176 -9.12 4.29 -8.77
CA VAL A 176 -9.95 3.14 -9.13
C VAL A 176 -9.44 1.85 -8.48
N ASN A 177 -8.31 1.89 -7.77
CA ASN A 177 -7.63 0.66 -7.34
C ASN A 177 -8.23 -0.08 -6.17
N LYS A 178 -8.49 0.58 -5.18
CA LYS A 178 -9.26 0.25 -4.00
C LYS A 178 -9.65 1.59 -3.46
N MET A 179 -10.86 1.98 -3.73
CA MET A 179 -11.49 3.00 -2.92
C MET A 179 -11.70 2.37 -1.53
N THR A 180 -10.61 1.85 -0.95
CA THR A 180 -10.61 1.54 0.44
C THR A 180 -10.51 2.89 1.13
N THR A 181 -11.46 3.14 1.95
CA THR A 181 -11.53 4.25 2.90
C THR A 181 -10.18 4.54 3.54
N LEU A 182 -9.39 3.51 3.85
CA LEU A 182 -8.03 3.64 4.37
C LEU A 182 -7.01 4.18 3.34
N GLY A 183 -7.16 3.89 2.07
CA GLY A 183 -6.30 4.45 1.02
C GLY A 183 -6.50 5.96 0.90
N ILE A 184 -7.75 6.39 0.80
CA ILE A 184 -8.13 7.81 0.73
C ILE A 184 -7.68 8.54 2.00
N ALA A 185 -7.92 7.95 3.17
CA ALA A 185 -7.52 8.54 4.45
C ALA A 185 -5.99 8.73 4.56
N LYS A 186 -5.19 7.78 4.08
CA LYS A 186 -3.72 7.94 4.06
C LYS A 186 -3.29 9.11 3.19
N ILE A 187 -3.94 9.29 2.05
CA ILE A 187 -3.67 10.40 1.16
C ILE A 187 -4.02 11.71 1.81
N ALA A 188 -5.27 11.80 2.27
CA ALA A 188 -5.76 12.97 2.95
C ALA A 188 -4.80 13.37 4.08
N MET A 189 -4.36 12.40 4.88
CA MET A 189 -3.39 12.60 5.94
C MET A 189 -2.06 13.17 5.42
N CYS A 190 -1.51 12.59 4.34
CA CYS A 190 -0.22 13.05 3.79
C CYS A 190 -0.28 14.46 3.21
N THR A 191 -1.44 14.91 2.74
CA THR A 191 -1.62 16.24 2.16
C THR A 191 -2.08 17.30 3.17
N THR A 192 -2.71 16.90 4.27
CA THR A 192 -3.30 17.85 5.24
C THR A 192 -2.53 17.93 6.56
N ASP A 193 -1.64 16.97 6.87
CA ASP A 193 -0.90 16.97 8.14
C ASP A 193 0.06 18.18 8.21
N SER A 194 -0.12 19.01 9.21
CA SER A 194 0.60 20.26 9.37
C SER A 194 2.11 20.06 9.65
N ILE A 195 2.48 18.96 10.30
CA ILE A 195 3.89 18.67 10.61
C ILE A 195 4.62 18.33 9.32
N TRP A 196 4.06 17.46 8.51
CA TRP A 196 4.67 17.11 7.23
C TRP A 196 4.67 18.28 6.25
N ASN A 197 3.58 19.06 6.19
CA ASN A 197 3.52 20.26 5.36
C ASN A 197 4.60 21.27 5.74
N ASN A 198 4.89 21.46 7.03
CA ASN A 198 5.99 22.32 7.48
C ASN A 198 7.37 21.76 7.06
N LEU A 199 7.54 20.45 7.05
CA LEU A 199 8.77 19.83 6.55
C LEU A 199 8.92 20.02 5.04
N TYR A 200 7.86 19.81 4.26
CA TYR A 200 7.88 20.06 2.81
C TYR A 200 8.20 21.52 2.51
N ASN A 201 7.52 22.46 3.17
CA ASN A 201 7.73 23.89 3.01
C ASN A 201 9.15 24.35 3.40
N SER A 202 9.81 23.61 4.30
CA SER A 202 11.21 23.84 4.66
C SER A 202 12.22 23.20 3.69
N GLY A 203 11.74 22.59 2.60
CA GLY A 203 12.56 21.95 1.58
C GLY A 203 13.08 20.57 1.95
N LYS A 204 12.57 19.93 3.03
CA LYS A 204 13.00 18.61 3.44
C LYS A 204 12.35 17.52 2.61
N LYS A 205 13.12 16.51 2.26
CA LYS A 205 12.66 15.28 1.64
C LYS A 205 12.08 14.34 2.70
N VAL A 206 10.79 14.14 2.69
CA VAL A 206 10.08 13.28 3.64
C VAL A 206 9.68 11.98 2.97
N ALA A 207 10.14 10.84 3.48
CA ALA A 207 9.74 9.53 3.01
C ALA A 207 8.66 8.93 3.91
N HIS A 208 7.53 8.60 3.30
CA HIS A 208 6.46 7.80 3.90
C HIS A 208 6.67 6.33 3.55
N ILE A 209 7.20 5.58 4.51
CA ILE A 209 7.62 4.20 4.30
C ILE A 209 6.45 3.24 4.55
N GLN A 210 6.27 2.29 3.64
CA GLN A 210 5.25 1.26 3.73
C GLN A 210 5.85 -0.13 3.57
N GLY A 211 5.41 -1.06 4.41
CA GLY A 211 5.79 -2.48 4.32
C GLY A 211 5.01 -3.20 3.23
N VAL A 212 5.21 -2.81 1.99
CA VAL A 212 4.56 -3.41 0.80
C VAL A 212 5.62 -4.11 -0.03
N ASP A 213 5.34 -5.24 -0.58
CA ASP A 213 4.42 -6.32 -0.29
C ASP A 213 5.20 -7.65 -0.29
N LYS A 214 4.60 -8.74 0.20
CA LYS A 214 5.23 -10.07 0.14
C LYS A 214 5.14 -10.65 -1.27
N PRO A 215 6.15 -11.38 -1.74
CA PRO A 215 6.11 -11.98 -3.07
C PRO A 215 5.12 -13.15 -3.10
N ILE A 216 4.21 -13.13 -4.07
CA ILE A 216 3.43 -14.30 -4.46
C ILE A 216 4.01 -14.81 -5.77
N ILE A 217 4.63 -15.98 -5.74
CA ILE A 217 5.07 -16.66 -6.96
C ILE A 217 3.99 -17.62 -7.45
N ASN A 218 3.97 -17.84 -8.75
CA ASN A 218 3.12 -18.82 -9.40
C ASN A 218 3.99 -19.86 -10.11
N PHE A 219 3.38 -20.98 -10.52
CA PHE A 219 4.05 -22.00 -11.30
C PHE A 219 3.28 -22.20 -12.61
N GLU A 220 3.93 -21.86 -13.73
CA GLU A 220 3.32 -21.89 -15.05
C GLU A 220 4.31 -22.48 -16.05
N ASN A 221 3.87 -23.40 -16.89
CA ASN A 221 4.68 -24.04 -17.95
C ASN A 221 6.01 -24.63 -17.47
N GLY A 222 6.04 -25.16 -16.25
CA GLY A 222 7.26 -25.76 -15.67
C GLY A 222 8.19 -24.79 -14.93
N GLU A 223 7.86 -23.49 -14.91
CA GLU A 223 8.69 -22.44 -14.31
C GLU A 223 7.99 -21.70 -13.17
N TYR A 224 8.79 -21.25 -12.21
CA TYR A 224 8.32 -20.35 -11.16
C TYR A 224 8.38 -18.91 -11.66
N ILE A 225 7.28 -18.19 -11.48
CA ILE A 225 7.10 -16.85 -12.04
C ILE A 225 6.67 -15.88 -10.93
N PHE A 226 7.27 -14.70 -10.96
CA PHE A 226 6.84 -13.57 -10.16
C PHE A 226 6.32 -12.42 -11.04
N GLN A 227 5.35 -11.68 -10.54
CA GLN A 227 4.86 -10.43 -11.12
C GLN A 227 4.51 -9.45 -10.01
N PHE A 228 4.93 -8.22 -10.15
CA PHE A 228 4.42 -7.15 -9.31
C PHE A 228 2.93 -6.91 -9.61
N GLY A 229 2.19 -6.50 -8.60
CA GLY A 229 0.78 -6.13 -8.74
C GLY A 229 0.55 -4.65 -8.43
N ASP A 230 -0.33 -3.99 -9.16
CA ASP A 230 -0.64 -2.58 -8.96
C ASP A 230 -1.55 -2.30 -7.75
N ALA A 231 -1.91 -3.33 -7.00
CA ALA A 231 -2.74 -3.18 -5.80
C ALA A 231 -2.14 -2.27 -4.73
N ALA A 232 -0.80 -2.17 -4.72
CA ALA A 232 -0.05 -1.33 -3.80
C ALA A 232 -0.02 0.15 -4.24
N MET A 233 -0.35 0.42 -5.51
CA MET A 233 -0.21 1.73 -6.14
C MET A 233 -1.33 2.74 -5.80
N SER A 234 -2.19 2.45 -4.85
CA SER A 234 -3.27 3.35 -4.41
C SER A 234 -2.79 4.64 -3.74
N PHE A 235 -1.48 4.93 -3.80
CA PHE A 235 -0.85 6.09 -3.16
C PHE A 235 -0.18 7.06 -4.14
N ASN A 236 -0.36 6.88 -5.44
CA ASN A 236 0.16 7.84 -6.42
C ASN A 236 -0.80 9.02 -6.57
N PHE A 237 -0.45 10.13 -5.94
CA PHE A 237 -1.28 11.34 -5.84
C PHE A 237 -1.02 12.39 -6.87
N VAL A 238 -0.08 12.16 -7.73
CA VAL A 238 0.32 13.18 -8.67
C VAL A 238 -0.69 13.25 -9.79
N SER A 239 -1.42 14.34 -9.81
CA SER A 239 -2.21 14.73 -10.96
C SER A 239 -1.30 15.07 -12.13
N SER A 240 -1.82 14.87 -13.34
CA SER A 240 -1.19 15.35 -14.57
C SER A 240 -1.17 16.89 -14.69
N GLU A 241 -1.82 17.60 -13.77
CA GLU A 241 -1.87 19.07 -13.77
C GLU A 241 -0.63 19.69 -13.10
N ASN A 242 0.04 20.59 -13.78
CA ASN A 242 1.17 21.35 -13.27
C ASN A 242 0.67 22.49 -12.37
N THR A 243 0.30 22.19 -11.13
CA THR A 243 0.05 23.20 -10.11
C THR A 243 1.28 23.36 -9.22
N ALA A 244 1.49 24.55 -8.64
CA ALA A 244 2.58 24.78 -7.70
C ALA A 244 2.52 23.85 -6.49
N GLU A 245 1.31 23.48 -6.04
CA GLU A 245 1.07 22.54 -4.95
C GLU A 245 1.49 21.11 -5.35
N ASN A 246 1.17 20.66 -6.55
CA ASN A 246 1.62 19.38 -7.08
C ASN A 246 3.14 19.35 -7.26
N GLU A 247 3.75 20.47 -7.68
CA GLU A 247 5.20 20.57 -7.80
C GLU A 247 5.89 20.48 -6.44
N MET A 248 5.33 21.07 -5.40
CA MET A 248 5.84 20.98 -4.04
C MET A 248 5.74 19.52 -3.52
N LEU A 249 4.60 18.87 -3.68
CA LEU A 249 4.41 17.49 -3.27
C LEU A 249 5.36 16.54 -4.02
N LEU A 250 5.53 16.73 -5.32
CA LEU A 250 6.44 15.96 -6.17
C LEU A 250 7.90 16.05 -5.74
N ASN A 251 8.33 17.21 -5.21
CA ASN A 251 9.72 17.44 -4.89
C ASN A 251 10.10 17.07 -3.45
N HIS A 252 9.11 16.93 -2.54
CA HIS A 252 9.40 16.81 -1.12
C HIS A 252 8.68 15.65 -0.41
N GLN A 253 7.62 15.13 -1.01
CA GLN A 253 6.85 14.01 -0.48
C GLN A 253 7.16 12.73 -1.26
N TYR A 254 7.70 11.72 -0.60
CA TYR A 254 8.07 10.46 -1.22
C TYR A 254 7.32 9.30 -0.55
N HIS A 255 6.69 8.44 -1.36
CA HIS A 255 6.11 7.18 -0.90
C HIS A 255 7.05 6.05 -1.26
N GLU A 256 7.67 5.44 -0.26
CA GLU A 256 8.64 4.38 -0.45
C GLU A 256 8.08 3.02 -0.05
N PHE A 257 8.10 2.09 -1.00
CA PHE A 257 7.89 0.69 -0.68
C PHE A 257 9.18 0.09 -0.13
N PHE A 258 9.08 -0.55 1.02
CA PHE A 258 10.27 -1.10 1.65
C PHE A 258 10.83 -2.28 0.85
N TYR A 259 9.96 -3.20 0.44
CA TYR A 259 10.38 -4.44 -0.22
C TYR A 259 10.48 -4.31 -1.74
N TRP A 260 9.57 -3.58 -2.36
CA TRP A 260 9.49 -3.42 -3.81
C TRP A 260 10.16 -2.13 -4.25
N THR A 261 11.46 -2.17 -4.36
CA THR A 261 12.24 -0.96 -4.70
C THR A 261 13.25 -1.23 -5.81
N PRO A 262 13.36 -0.33 -6.80
CA PRO A 262 14.41 -0.44 -7.81
C PRO A 262 15.81 -0.09 -7.27
N ASP A 263 15.91 0.51 -6.07
CA ASP A 263 17.19 0.85 -5.45
C ASP A 263 17.90 -0.36 -4.85
N LEU A 264 17.16 -1.42 -4.53
CA LEU A 264 17.68 -2.69 -4.01
C LEU A 264 16.84 -3.85 -4.54
N PRO A 265 16.88 -4.11 -5.86
CA PRO A 265 16.06 -5.15 -6.49
C PRO A 265 16.33 -6.55 -5.95
N GLU A 266 17.54 -6.80 -5.46
CA GLU A 266 17.95 -8.07 -4.85
C GLU A 266 17.04 -8.46 -3.67
N LEU A 267 16.42 -7.48 -2.99
CA LEU A 267 15.58 -7.75 -1.83
C LEU A 267 14.34 -8.58 -2.21
N VAL A 268 13.55 -8.13 -3.17
CA VAL A 268 12.36 -8.88 -3.62
C VAL A 268 12.77 -10.17 -4.35
N ILE A 269 13.87 -10.15 -5.12
CA ILE A 269 14.39 -11.33 -5.80
C ILE A 269 14.74 -12.41 -4.78
N LYS A 270 15.49 -12.06 -3.71
CA LYS A 270 15.84 -13.00 -2.64
C LYS A 270 14.60 -13.56 -1.94
N GLN A 271 13.61 -12.72 -1.64
CA GLN A 271 12.34 -13.20 -1.08
C GLN A 271 11.67 -14.22 -2.00
N CYS A 272 11.59 -13.95 -3.30
CA CYS A 272 11.05 -14.89 -4.29
C CYS A 272 11.84 -16.20 -4.34
N GLN A 273 13.18 -16.13 -4.31
CA GLN A 273 14.07 -17.31 -4.33
C GLN A 273 13.88 -18.18 -3.08
N VAL A 274 13.69 -17.59 -1.91
CA VAL A 274 13.35 -18.34 -0.68
C VAL A 274 12.04 -19.10 -0.87
N VAL A 275 11.01 -18.45 -1.37
CA VAL A 275 9.71 -19.12 -1.61
C VAL A 275 9.81 -20.20 -2.67
N LYS A 276 10.55 -19.94 -3.77
CA LYS A 276 10.84 -20.96 -4.80
C LYS A 276 11.53 -22.18 -4.23
N LEU A 277 12.53 -21.98 -3.37
CA LEU A 277 13.27 -23.06 -2.73
C LEU A 277 12.37 -23.93 -1.84
N LEU A 278 11.47 -23.29 -1.06
CA LEU A 278 10.46 -24.01 -0.28
C LEU A 278 9.58 -24.87 -1.17
N CYS A 279 9.06 -24.30 -2.26
CA CYS A 279 8.23 -25.04 -3.22
C CYS A 279 8.98 -26.18 -3.91
N LYS A 280 10.30 -26.05 -4.09
CA LYS A 280 11.13 -27.14 -4.69
C LYS A 280 11.41 -28.26 -3.72
N ASN A 281 11.63 -27.95 -2.45
CA ASN A 281 12.08 -28.92 -1.45
C ASN A 281 10.92 -29.62 -0.73
N ASP A 282 9.72 -29.02 -0.73
CA ASP A 282 8.54 -29.57 -0.08
C ASP A 282 7.35 -29.57 -1.05
N ILE A 283 6.99 -30.78 -1.50
CA ILE A 283 5.87 -30.95 -2.44
C ILE A 283 4.52 -30.60 -1.83
N ILE A 284 4.36 -30.80 -0.51
CA ILE A 284 3.13 -30.44 0.21
C ILE A 284 3.02 -28.92 0.29
N PHE A 285 4.13 -28.24 0.63
CA PHE A 285 4.18 -26.78 0.64
C PHE A 285 3.86 -26.23 -0.76
N LYS A 286 4.47 -26.78 -1.82
CA LYS A 286 4.19 -26.38 -3.20
C LYS A 286 2.70 -26.49 -3.53
N PHE A 287 2.12 -27.68 -3.25
CA PHE A 287 0.69 -27.94 -3.51
C PHE A 287 -0.20 -26.94 -2.76
N LEU A 288 0.04 -26.74 -1.48
CA LEU A 288 -0.74 -25.78 -0.68
C LEU A 288 -0.57 -24.35 -1.18
N PHE A 289 0.65 -23.92 -1.41
CA PHE A 289 0.98 -22.54 -1.78
C PHE A 289 0.52 -22.17 -3.21
N ILE A 290 0.73 -23.06 -4.18
CA ILE A 290 0.42 -22.77 -5.59
C ILE A 290 -1.03 -23.13 -5.93
N ASP A 291 -1.50 -24.32 -5.53
CA ASP A 291 -2.72 -24.92 -6.06
C ASP A 291 -3.91 -24.83 -5.11
N SER A 292 -3.68 -24.86 -3.78
CA SER A 292 -4.75 -24.97 -2.80
C SER A 292 -5.15 -23.68 -2.12
N TYR A 293 -4.21 -22.76 -1.89
CA TYR A 293 -4.54 -21.49 -1.28
C TYR A 293 -5.26 -20.56 -2.26
N ASN A 294 -6.55 -20.38 -2.03
CA ASN A 294 -7.41 -19.59 -2.90
C ASN A 294 -7.27 -18.08 -2.71
N SER A 295 -6.74 -17.64 -1.56
CA SER A 295 -6.55 -16.23 -1.28
C SER A 295 -5.07 -15.80 -1.24
N PRO A 296 -4.73 -14.59 -1.69
CA PRO A 296 -3.40 -14.03 -1.49
C PRO A 296 -3.00 -14.00 0.00
N GLN A 297 -3.95 -13.81 0.89
CA GLN A 297 -3.70 -13.75 2.33
C GLN A 297 -3.16 -15.08 2.87
N ASP A 298 -3.72 -16.21 2.45
CA ASP A 298 -3.24 -17.54 2.89
C ASP A 298 -1.80 -17.77 2.43
N ARG A 299 -1.49 -17.38 1.19
CA ARG A 299 -0.13 -17.45 0.63
C ARG A 299 0.83 -16.56 1.41
N PHE A 300 0.43 -15.34 1.73
CA PHE A 300 1.23 -14.44 2.56
C PHE A 300 1.53 -15.03 3.93
N MET A 301 0.53 -15.61 4.57
CA MET A 301 0.70 -16.23 5.89
C MET A 301 1.61 -17.45 5.86
N ALA A 302 1.62 -18.22 4.76
CA ALA A 302 2.45 -19.40 4.63
C ALA A 302 3.97 -19.08 4.57
N ILE A 303 4.35 -17.94 4.02
CA ILE A 303 5.77 -17.60 3.76
C ILE A 303 6.41 -16.72 4.83
N ILE A 304 5.64 -16.06 5.70
CA ILE A 304 6.19 -15.07 6.64
C ILE A 304 7.28 -15.61 7.57
N ASN A 305 7.18 -16.88 7.98
CA ASN A 305 8.18 -17.50 8.85
C ASN A 305 9.53 -17.75 8.16
N TYR A 306 9.56 -17.68 6.84
CA TYR A 306 10.74 -17.94 6.03
C TYR A 306 11.39 -16.68 5.48
N ILE A 307 10.61 -15.63 5.30
CA ILE A 307 11.11 -14.36 4.77
C ILE A 307 11.38 -13.32 5.87
N TYR A 308 10.79 -13.44 7.07
CA TYR A 308 11.02 -12.51 8.16
C TYR A 308 11.76 -13.16 9.33
N PRO A 309 12.54 -12.40 10.11
CA PRO A 309 13.18 -12.86 11.33
C PRO A 309 12.16 -13.40 12.34
N SER A 310 12.57 -14.39 13.15
CA SER A 310 11.68 -15.08 14.09
C SER A 310 11.02 -14.17 15.12
N HIS A 311 11.73 -13.16 15.62
CA HIS A 311 11.19 -12.20 16.60
C HIS A 311 10.09 -11.30 16.04
N VAL A 312 10.07 -11.06 14.71
CA VAL A 312 8.98 -10.34 14.05
C VAL A 312 7.69 -11.17 14.08
N ASN A 313 7.81 -12.48 14.09
CA ASN A 313 6.67 -13.39 14.11
C ASN A 313 6.03 -13.56 15.49
N GLU A 314 6.67 -13.10 16.58
CA GLU A 314 6.07 -13.09 17.93
C GLU A 314 4.75 -12.31 17.94
N ILE A 315 4.65 -11.25 17.14
CA ILE A 315 3.41 -10.46 16.99
C ILE A 315 2.26 -11.32 16.46
N ARG A 316 2.54 -12.28 15.58
CA ARG A 316 1.53 -13.18 15.06
C ARG A 316 0.83 -13.97 16.17
N ASN A 317 1.55 -14.32 17.22
CA ASN A 317 1.00 -15.08 18.35
C ASN A 317 0.07 -14.24 19.25
N LEU A 318 0.10 -12.90 19.09
CA LEU A 318 -0.82 -11.99 19.79
C LEU A 318 -2.20 -11.98 19.12
N PHE A 319 -2.29 -12.35 17.85
CA PHE A 319 -3.54 -12.50 17.12
C PHE A 319 -3.90 -13.96 16.98
N THR A 320 -4.91 -14.39 17.68
CA THR A 320 -5.55 -15.68 17.40
C THR A 320 -6.36 -15.53 16.10
N THR A 321 -5.80 -15.98 15.00
CA THR A 321 -6.44 -16.53 13.81
C THR A 321 -7.03 -15.62 12.73
N VAL A 322 -7.50 -14.40 12.95
CA VAL A 322 -8.08 -13.60 11.85
C VAL A 322 -7.63 -12.15 11.96
N LYS A 323 -7.00 -11.64 10.89
CA LYS A 323 -6.83 -10.19 10.76
C LYS A 323 -8.20 -9.55 10.89
N PRO A 324 -8.36 -8.48 11.72
CA PRO A 324 -9.62 -7.74 11.77
C PRO A 324 -9.95 -7.05 10.44
N GLY A 325 -9.56 -7.59 9.35
CA GLY A 325 -9.69 -7.00 8.03
C GLY A 325 -10.59 -7.77 7.07
N GLU A 326 -10.83 -9.03 7.27
CA GLU A 326 -11.66 -9.77 6.32
C GLU A 326 -13.15 -9.50 6.52
N GLY A 327 -13.60 -9.32 7.76
CA GLY A 327 -14.95 -8.82 8.06
C GLY A 327 -15.12 -7.32 7.83
N LEU A 328 -14.03 -6.55 7.92
CA LEU A 328 -14.01 -5.11 7.74
C LEU A 328 -14.07 -4.65 6.27
N ASN A 329 -13.77 -5.48 5.29
CA ASN A 329 -13.90 -5.07 3.89
C ASN A 329 -15.35 -4.70 3.51
N ALA A 330 -16.34 -5.31 4.17
CA ALA A 330 -17.73 -4.88 4.08
C ALA A 330 -18.08 -3.77 5.10
N GLY A 331 -17.44 -3.77 6.27
CA GLY A 331 -17.66 -2.81 7.33
C GLY A 331 -16.86 -1.52 7.22
N GLN A 332 -15.66 -1.55 6.61
CA GLN A 332 -14.81 -0.37 6.40
C GLN A 332 -15.50 0.68 5.53
N GLY A 333 -16.25 0.27 4.54
CA GLY A 333 -17.09 1.19 3.77
C GLY A 333 -18.10 1.88 4.67
N LYS A 334 -18.83 1.13 5.48
CA LYS A 334 -19.92 1.66 6.30
C LYS A 334 -19.44 2.68 7.32
N TRP A 335 -18.45 2.35 8.14
CA TRP A 335 -18.00 3.29 9.18
C TRP A 335 -17.38 4.58 8.61
N PHE A 336 -16.74 4.51 7.45
CA PHE A 336 -16.21 5.68 6.77
C PHE A 336 -17.34 6.65 6.40
N TYR A 337 -18.43 6.12 5.85
CA TYR A 337 -19.60 6.93 5.52
C TYR A 337 -20.34 7.46 6.77
N ASP A 338 -20.36 6.67 7.85
CA ASP A 338 -20.94 7.08 9.12
C ASP A 338 -20.16 8.21 9.81
N LEU A 339 -18.92 8.45 9.39
CA LEU A 339 -18.04 9.51 9.92
C LEU A 339 -18.11 10.81 9.14
N LEU A 340 -18.31 10.70 7.84
CA LEU A 340 -18.28 11.85 6.95
C LEU A 340 -19.62 12.61 7.01
N SER A 341 -19.55 13.91 6.78
CA SER A 341 -20.75 14.69 6.55
C SER A 341 -21.50 14.21 5.31
N SER A 342 -22.80 14.39 5.25
CA SER A 342 -23.63 14.04 4.08
C SER A 342 -23.14 14.73 2.80
N GLU A 343 -22.58 15.93 2.90
CA GLU A 343 -21.98 16.66 1.80
C GLU A 343 -20.72 15.94 1.28
N THR A 344 -19.84 15.53 2.18
CA THR A 344 -18.61 14.81 1.83
C THR A 344 -18.90 13.44 1.20
N VAL A 345 -19.91 12.74 1.73
CA VAL A 345 -20.40 11.47 1.14
C VAL A 345 -20.96 11.72 -0.27
N GLY A 346 -21.68 12.82 -0.48
CA GLY A 346 -22.18 13.22 -1.79
C GLY A 346 -21.05 13.42 -2.80
N LYS A 347 -20.03 14.19 -2.45
CA LYS A 347 -18.83 14.40 -3.31
C LYS A 347 -18.13 13.11 -3.66
N PHE A 348 -18.00 12.19 -2.71
CA PHE A 348 -17.42 10.88 -2.96
C PHE A 348 -18.29 10.04 -3.92
N SER A 349 -19.59 10.04 -3.72
CA SER A 349 -20.55 9.38 -4.61
C SER A 349 -20.46 9.91 -6.04
N ASP A 350 -20.25 11.21 -6.21
CA ASP A 350 -20.11 11.83 -7.54
C ASP A 350 -18.80 11.42 -8.22
N LEU A 351 -17.70 11.25 -7.48
CA LEU A 351 -16.46 10.69 -8.02
C LEU A 351 -16.65 9.26 -8.51
N VAL A 352 -17.36 8.44 -7.76
CA VAL A 352 -17.69 7.07 -8.17
C VAL A 352 -18.51 7.05 -9.43
N LYS A 353 -19.58 7.85 -9.49
CA LYS A 353 -20.43 7.99 -10.68
C LYS A 353 -19.63 8.49 -11.87
N PHE A 354 -18.75 9.48 -11.68
CA PHE A 354 -17.88 9.95 -12.75
C PHE A 354 -17.02 8.82 -13.31
N SER A 355 -16.39 8.02 -12.45
CA SER A 355 -15.57 6.87 -12.87
C SER A 355 -16.40 5.86 -13.65
N GLN A 356 -17.59 5.52 -13.18
CA GLN A 356 -18.50 4.59 -13.85
C GLN A 356 -18.97 5.08 -15.22
N ASN A 357 -19.18 6.38 -15.38
CA ASN A 357 -19.61 6.97 -16.64
C ASN A 357 -18.50 7.14 -17.69
N ASN A 358 -17.23 7.14 -17.25
CA ASN A 358 -16.09 7.43 -18.13
C ASN A 358 -15.15 6.25 -18.34
N ILE A 359 -15.33 5.13 -17.63
CA ILE A 359 -14.48 3.95 -17.72
C ILE A 359 -15.31 2.77 -18.24
N ASP A 360 -14.76 2.09 -19.25
CA ASP A 360 -15.36 0.93 -19.89
C ASP A 360 -15.52 -0.24 -18.91
N ASP A 361 -16.62 -0.98 -19.00
CA ASP A 361 -16.96 -2.15 -18.17
C ASP A 361 -15.87 -3.22 -18.13
N ARG A 362 -15.07 -3.37 -19.19
CA ARG A 362 -13.95 -4.32 -19.28
C ARG A 362 -12.85 -4.09 -18.24
N PHE A 363 -12.78 -2.87 -17.67
CA PHE A 363 -11.82 -2.49 -16.65
C PHE A 363 -12.36 -2.64 -15.22
N PHE A 364 -13.62 -2.98 -15.06
CA PHE A 364 -14.20 -3.26 -13.76
C PHE A 364 -14.02 -4.74 -13.38
N ARG A 365 -13.94 -5.02 -12.09
CA ARG A 365 -13.94 -6.39 -11.57
C ARG A 365 -15.37 -6.92 -11.50
N SER A 366 -15.60 -8.11 -12.08
CA SER A 366 -16.90 -8.75 -12.09
C SER A 366 -17.41 -9.24 -10.71
N ASN A 367 -16.57 -9.36 -9.69
CA ASN A 367 -16.88 -10.20 -8.52
C ASN A 367 -16.63 -9.61 -7.14
N LYS A 368 -16.40 -8.30 -6.97
CA LYS A 368 -16.32 -7.73 -5.60
C LYS A 368 -17.06 -6.41 -5.53
N ASN A 369 -18.10 -6.43 -4.72
CA ASN A 369 -18.93 -5.30 -4.42
C ASN A 369 -18.17 -4.28 -3.55
N ILE A 370 -18.17 -3.02 -3.94
CA ILE A 370 -17.97 -1.92 -3.01
C ILE A 370 -19.36 -1.58 -2.48
N TYR A 371 -19.49 -1.61 -1.17
CA TYR A 371 -20.67 -1.08 -0.54
C TYR A 371 -20.55 0.44 -0.51
N ILE A 372 -21.37 1.12 -1.29
CA ILE A 372 -21.63 2.53 -1.13
C ILE A 372 -22.99 2.60 -0.46
N SER A 373 -23.04 3.10 0.76
CA SER A 373 -24.34 3.49 1.32
C SER A 373 -24.78 4.77 0.62
N ASP A 374 -25.99 4.78 0.09
CA ASP A 374 -26.62 6.03 -0.31
C ASP A 374 -26.88 6.93 0.91
N ILE A 375 -27.34 8.16 0.65
CA ILE A 375 -27.70 9.14 1.68
C ILE A 375 -28.72 8.59 2.72
N ASN A 376 -29.42 7.51 2.37
CA ASN A 376 -30.44 6.87 3.22
C ASN A 376 -29.89 5.64 3.98
N GLY A 377 -28.59 5.35 3.89
CA GLY A 377 -27.97 4.22 4.57
C GLY A 377 -28.22 2.88 3.90
N VAL A 378 -28.74 2.85 2.68
CA VAL A 378 -28.94 1.65 1.89
C VAL A 378 -27.62 1.28 1.22
N ALA A 379 -27.07 0.15 1.60
CA ALA A 379 -25.86 -0.38 0.96
C ALA A 379 -26.19 -0.82 -0.48
N THR A 380 -25.74 -0.08 -1.46
CA THR A 380 -25.79 -0.50 -2.86
C THR A 380 -24.51 -1.24 -3.20
N THR A 381 -24.64 -2.41 -3.83
CA THR A 381 -23.51 -3.15 -4.37
C THR A 381 -23.19 -2.58 -5.74
N GLU A 382 -22.16 -1.74 -5.81
CA GLU A 382 -21.69 -1.24 -7.08
C GLU A 382 -20.47 -2.04 -7.58
N LYS A 383 -20.33 -2.13 -8.90
CA LYS A 383 -19.19 -2.79 -9.54
C LYS A 383 -17.89 -2.16 -9.03
N ASN A 384 -17.00 -2.97 -8.48
CA ASN A 384 -15.73 -2.48 -7.96
C ASN A 384 -14.86 -1.96 -9.10
N ALA A 385 -14.53 -0.71 -9.04
CA ALA A 385 -13.71 -0.06 -10.01
C ALA A 385 -12.27 -0.56 -9.94
N GLY A 386 -11.83 -1.28 -10.92
CA GLY A 386 -10.41 -1.53 -11.17
C GLY A 386 -9.99 -2.97 -11.25
N ARG A 387 -9.84 -3.41 -12.47
CA ARG A 387 -9.02 -4.55 -12.80
C ARG A 387 -7.64 -4.36 -12.18
N LEU A 388 -7.11 -5.37 -11.48
CA LEU A 388 -5.72 -5.38 -11.06
C LEU A 388 -4.84 -5.66 -12.27
N PHE A 389 -3.84 -4.82 -12.48
CA PHE A 389 -2.83 -5.02 -13.49
C PHE A 389 -1.58 -5.64 -12.85
N LYS A 390 -0.90 -6.42 -13.63
CA LYS A 390 0.37 -7.04 -13.25
C LYS A 390 1.47 -6.56 -14.18
N SER A 391 2.69 -6.48 -13.65
CA SER A 391 3.88 -6.26 -14.46
C SER A 391 4.13 -7.40 -15.42
N LYS A 392 5.14 -7.29 -16.25
CA LYS A 392 5.65 -8.44 -16.99
C LYS A 392 6.05 -9.57 -16.04
N LYS A 393 6.17 -10.79 -16.58
CA LYS A 393 6.60 -11.98 -15.85
C LYS A 393 8.12 -11.98 -15.67
N TYR A 394 8.58 -12.29 -14.46
CA TYR A 394 9.97 -12.55 -14.13
C TYR A 394 10.14 -14.03 -13.79
N ILE A 395 11.02 -14.71 -14.50
CA ILE A 395 11.29 -16.14 -14.31
C ILE A 395 12.35 -16.29 -13.23
N LEU A 396 12.06 -17.13 -12.23
CA LEU A 396 12.91 -17.34 -11.06
C LEU A 396 13.92 -18.47 -11.29
#